data_ca2c739e50fbe60c99f913487d687871
#
_entry.id   ca2c739e50fbe60c99f913487d687871
#
_cell.length_a   1.000
_cell.length_b   1.000
_cell.length_c   1.000
_cell.angle_alpha   90.00
_cell.angle_beta   90.00
_cell.angle_gamma   90.00
#
_symmetry.space_group_name_H-M   'P 1'
#
loop_
_entity.id
_entity.type
_entity.pdbx_description
1 polymer ?
#
loop_
_entity_poly.entity_id
_entity_poly.type
_entity_poly.pdbx_seq_one_letter_code
_entity_poly.pdbx_strand_id
1 'polypeptide(L)'
;MHSIAAVRSSSGAADYFANDNYYTAEENAEAGVWAGEGARDLGLAGPVERDAFEAILNGHLPDGDKVGQVEGRRLGLDLTFSMPKSASILALVSGDRRILDAHLAAVRSTMAQIVEKQFAEARNYERSRNGEPERTGNLVYALFAHDTSRALDPQGHIHAVV
;
A
#
# COMPACT_ATOMS: atom_id res chain seq x y z
N MET A 1 -13.90 -0.39 -7.75
CA MET A 1 -14.29 0.53 -6.64
C MET A 1 -13.01 0.84 -5.86
N HIS A 2 -12.85 2.06 -5.37
CA HIS A 2 -11.73 2.40 -4.49
C HIS A 2 -12.25 3.04 -3.21
N SER A 3 -11.48 2.89 -2.13
CA SER A 3 -11.72 3.57 -0.85
C SER A 3 -10.40 4.04 -0.26
N ILE A 4 -10.48 5.01 0.64
CA ILE A 4 -9.30 5.55 1.34
C ILE A 4 -9.60 5.53 2.84
N ALA A 5 -8.69 4.96 3.61
CA ALA A 5 -8.78 4.91 5.06
C ALA A 5 -7.46 5.35 5.71
N ALA A 6 -7.53 5.93 6.90
CA ALA A 6 -6.34 6.26 7.65
C ALA A 6 -5.83 5.03 8.41
N VAL A 7 -4.55 4.76 8.33
CA VAL A 7 -3.87 3.77 9.18
C VAL A 7 -3.72 4.35 10.58
N ARG A 8 -4.27 3.65 11.59
CA ARG A 8 -4.33 4.11 12.98
C ARG A 8 -3.40 3.35 13.92
N SER A 9 -2.96 2.16 13.53
CA SER A 9 -2.07 1.29 14.29
C SER A 9 -1.07 0.65 13.34
N SER A 10 0.22 0.81 13.60
CA SER A 10 1.29 0.24 12.78
C SER A 10 1.32 -1.28 12.91
N SER A 11 1.28 -1.81 14.14
CA SER A 11 1.24 -3.26 14.40
C SER A 11 -0.04 -3.91 13.87
N GLY A 12 -1.20 -3.26 14.10
CA GLY A 12 -2.47 -3.76 13.57
C GLY A 12 -2.53 -3.79 12.05
N ALA A 13 -1.91 -2.80 11.38
CA ALA A 13 -1.78 -2.80 9.93
C ALA A 13 -0.85 -3.92 9.45
N ALA A 14 0.31 -4.08 10.09
CA ALA A 14 1.26 -5.13 9.75
C ALA A 14 0.65 -6.53 9.89
N ASP A 15 -0.12 -6.77 10.95
CA ASP A 15 -0.82 -8.05 11.15
C ASP A 15 -1.94 -8.27 10.12
N TYR A 16 -2.72 -7.23 9.81
CA TYR A 16 -3.83 -7.31 8.86
C TYR A 16 -3.35 -7.60 7.43
N PHE A 17 -2.33 -6.88 6.98
CA PHE A 17 -1.84 -7.04 5.60
C PHE A 17 -1.00 -8.29 5.37
N ALA A 18 -0.50 -8.94 6.44
CA ALA A 18 0.26 -10.19 6.34
C ALA A 18 -0.62 -11.45 6.19
N ASN A 19 -1.92 -11.39 6.54
CA ASN A 19 -2.68 -12.62 6.86
C ASN A 19 -3.85 -12.98 5.94
N ASP A 20 -4.15 -12.24 4.85
CA ASP A 20 -5.46 -12.37 4.19
C ASP A 20 -5.44 -12.93 2.76
N ASN A 21 -5.01 -14.23 2.58
CA ASN A 21 -5.14 -14.92 1.30
C ASN A 21 -5.70 -16.35 1.47
N TYR A 22 -7.02 -16.49 1.36
CA TYR A 22 -7.69 -17.78 1.47
C TYR A 22 -7.66 -18.60 0.16
N TYR A 23 -7.88 -17.94 -1.00
CA TYR A 23 -7.97 -18.61 -2.30
C TYR A 23 -6.63 -18.81 -2.98
N THR A 24 -5.61 -18.04 -2.60
CA THR A 24 -4.27 -18.08 -3.21
C THR A 24 -3.18 -18.53 -2.24
N ALA A 25 -3.55 -18.96 -1.03
CA ALA A 25 -2.62 -19.29 0.07
C ALA A 25 -1.59 -20.38 -0.27
N GLU A 26 -1.92 -21.31 -1.17
CA GLU A 26 -1.01 -22.39 -1.55
C GLU A 26 -0.03 -22.00 -2.69
N GLU A 27 -0.34 -20.97 -3.48
CA GLU A 27 0.43 -20.63 -4.66
C GLU A 27 1.27 -19.37 -4.55
N ASN A 28 0.86 -18.39 -3.78
CA ASN A 28 1.58 -17.12 -3.58
C ASN A 28 0.99 -16.38 -2.37
N ALA A 29 1.45 -16.67 -1.18
CA ALA A 29 1.53 -15.63 -0.16
C ALA A 29 2.62 -14.65 -0.66
N GLU A 30 2.33 -13.90 -1.70
CA GLU A 30 3.20 -12.79 -2.06
C GLU A 30 3.08 -11.81 -0.89
N ALA A 31 4.07 -11.89 -0.01
CA ALA A 31 4.37 -10.81 0.91
C ALA A 31 4.19 -9.52 0.12
N GLY A 32 3.59 -8.51 0.73
CA GLY A 32 3.41 -7.23 0.05
C GLY A 32 4.70 -6.79 -0.63
N VAL A 33 4.62 -5.94 -1.62
CA VAL A 33 5.80 -5.45 -2.34
C VAL A 33 5.97 -3.96 -2.15
N TRP A 34 7.20 -3.53 -1.90
CA TRP A 34 7.56 -2.12 -1.85
C TRP A 34 7.48 -1.49 -3.23
N ALA A 35 7.00 -0.26 -3.30
CA ALA A 35 6.89 0.51 -4.53
C ALA A 35 6.97 2.03 -4.26
N GLY A 36 7.14 2.79 -5.33
CA GLY A 36 7.28 4.25 -5.31
C GLY A 36 8.74 4.70 -5.45
N GLU A 37 8.91 5.93 -5.89
CA GLU A 37 10.23 6.56 -6.01
C GLU A 37 10.91 6.64 -4.63
N GLY A 38 10.16 7.05 -3.59
CA GLY A 38 10.68 7.16 -2.24
C GLY A 38 11.09 5.82 -1.64
N ALA A 39 10.39 4.74 -1.95
CA ALA A 39 10.83 3.41 -1.53
C ALA A 39 12.16 3.05 -2.16
N ARG A 40 12.33 3.34 -3.45
CA ARG A 40 13.60 3.11 -4.17
C ARG A 40 14.74 3.96 -3.62
N ASP A 41 14.49 5.24 -3.35
CA ASP A 41 15.48 6.16 -2.77
C ASP A 41 15.95 5.70 -1.38
N LEU A 42 15.07 5.07 -0.61
CA LEU A 42 15.37 4.47 0.70
C LEU A 42 15.95 3.04 0.62
N GLY A 43 16.13 2.50 -0.59
CA GLY A 43 16.62 1.13 -0.78
C GLY A 43 15.60 0.04 -0.43
N LEU A 44 14.33 0.41 -0.27
CA LEU A 44 13.24 -0.54 -0.03
C LEU A 44 12.81 -1.17 -1.38
N ALA A 45 13.01 -2.47 -1.52
CA ALA A 45 12.68 -3.20 -2.73
C ALA A 45 12.27 -4.64 -2.42
N GLY A 46 11.46 -5.24 -3.31
CA GLY A 46 11.02 -6.62 -3.15
C GLY A 46 9.96 -6.79 -2.06
N PRO A 47 9.94 -7.96 -1.39
CA PRO A 47 8.95 -8.27 -0.37
C PRO A 47 8.94 -7.30 0.80
N VAL A 48 7.76 -7.05 1.34
CA VAL A 48 7.58 -6.20 2.52
C VAL A 48 7.77 -7.04 3.78
N GLU A 49 8.88 -6.83 4.46
CA GLU A 49 9.10 -7.40 5.77
C GLU A 49 8.26 -6.68 6.83
N ARG A 50 7.63 -7.45 7.73
CA ARG A 50 6.72 -6.93 8.76
C ARG A 50 7.34 -5.80 9.60
N ASP A 51 8.55 -6.03 10.10
CA ASP A 51 9.21 -5.08 10.99
C ASP A 51 9.64 -3.81 10.25
N ALA A 52 10.08 -3.93 9.00
CA ALA A 52 10.37 -2.80 8.14
C ALA A 52 9.12 -1.96 7.83
N PHE A 53 7.99 -2.61 7.55
CA PHE A 53 6.72 -1.93 7.32
C PHE A 53 6.25 -1.18 8.56
N GLU A 54 6.29 -1.81 9.73
CA GLU A 54 5.94 -1.18 11.00
C GLU A 54 6.87 0.02 11.31
N ALA A 55 8.17 -0.12 11.06
CA ALA A 55 9.15 0.96 11.24
C ALA A 55 8.82 2.16 10.35
N ILE A 56 8.57 1.95 9.06
CA ILE A 56 8.19 3.02 8.11
C ILE A 56 6.90 3.71 8.55
N LEU A 57 5.86 2.98 8.93
CA LEU A 57 4.62 3.57 9.45
C LEU A 57 4.87 4.41 10.70
N ASN A 58 5.81 4.02 11.55
CA ASN A 58 6.21 4.79 12.72
C ASN A 58 7.18 5.95 12.39
N GLY A 59 7.53 6.14 11.12
CA GLY A 59 8.41 7.21 10.66
C GLY A 59 9.88 6.96 10.93
N HIS A 60 10.28 5.70 11.10
CA HIS A 60 11.68 5.29 11.20
C HIS A 60 12.15 4.85 9.81
N LEU A 61 13.11 5.59 9.25
CA LEU A 61 13.66 5.30 7.93
C LEU A 61 14.84 4.32 8.02
N PRO A 62 15.14 3.57 6.93
CA PRO A 62 16.24 2.58 6.92
C PRO A 62 17.64 3.18 7.16
N ASP A 63 17.82 4.46 6.84
CA ASP A 63 19.06 5.21 7.07
C ASP A 63 19.25 5.66 8.53
N GLY A 64 18.26 5.43 9.39
CA GLY A 64 18.23 5.82 10.80
C GLY A 64 17.55 7.15 11.08
N ASP A 65 17.16 7.88 10.05
CA ASP A 65 16.42 9.13 10.19
C ASP A 65 14.99 8.87 10.69
N LYS A 66 14.41 9.90 11.29
CA LYS A 66 13.04 9.87 11.81
C LYS A 66 12.22 11.01 11.21
N VAL A 67 11.09 10.69 10.66
CA VAL A 67 10.17 11.66 10.07
C VAL A 67 8.82 11.66 10.80
N GLY A 68 8.11 12.78 10.70
CA GLY A 68 6.75 12.89 11.21
C GLY A 68 6.61 12.64 12.72
N GLN A 69 7.59 13.04 13.52
CA GLN A 69 7.60 12.83 14.99
C GLN A 69 6.68 13.84 15.71
N VAL A 70 5.40 13.89 15.28
CA VAL A 70 4.37 14.76 15.87
C VAL A 70 3.29 13.87 16.49
N GLU A 71 2.90 14.17 17.72
CA GLU A 71 1.85 13.44 18.43
C GLU A 71 0.53 13.51 17.66
N GLY A 72 -0.18 12.38 17.55
CA GLY A 72 -1.43 12.28 16.82
C GLY A 72 -1.32 12.33 15.30
N ARG A 73 -0.11 12.21 14.73
CA ARG A 73 0.06 12.14 13.29
C ARG A 73 -0.67 10.93 12.68
N ARG A 74 -1.08 11.05 11.46
CA ARG A 74 -1.54 9.91 10.67
C ARG A 74 -0.34 9.03 10.33
N LEU A 75 -0.43 7.72 10.60
CA LEU A 75 0.65 6.78 10.33
C LEU A 75 0.79 6.50 8.83
N GLY A 76 -0.33 6.46 8.13
CA GLY A 76 -0.37 6.22 6.69
C GLY A 76 -1.79 6.34 6.16
N LEU A 77 -1.93 6.15 4.86
CA LEU A 77 -3.20 6.04 4.14
C LEU A 77 -3.28 4.69 3.45
N ASP A 78 -4.36 3.97 3.65
CA ASP A 78 -4.69 2.76 2.89
C ASP A 78 -5.63 3.13 1.75
N LEU A 79 -5.13 3.00 0.53
CA LEU A 79 -5.91 3.12 -0.69
C LEU A 79 -6.27 1.73 -1.19
N THR A 80 -7.54 1.35 -1.07
CA THR A 80 -8.01 0.02 -1.47
C THR A 80 -8.61 0.06 -2.88
N PHE A 81 -8.09 -0.77 -3.77
CA PHE A 81 -8.53 -0.94 -5.15
C PHE A 81 -9.22 -2.31 -5.30
N SER A 82 -10.54 -2.33 -5.41
CA SER A 82 -11.31 -3.57 -5.51
C SER A 82 -11.77 -3.84 -6.92
N MET A 83 -11.64 -5.10 -7.36
CA MET A 83 -12.25 -5.58 -8.60
C MET A 83 -13.77 -5.65 -8.50
N PRO A 84 -14.50 -5.56 -9.62
CA PRO A 84 -15.91 -5.96 -9.68
C PRO A 84 -16.09 -7.41 -9.22
N LYS A 85 -17.23 -7.73 -8.60
CA LYS A 85 -17.50 -9.08 -8.08
C LYS A 85 -17.42 -10.15 -9.17
N SER A 86 -17.92 -9.87 -10.37
CA SER A 86 -17.84 -10.79 -11.51
C SER A 86 -16.41 -11.11 -11.91
N ALA A 87 -15.52 -10.11 -11.92
CA ALA A 87 -14.11 -10.30 -12.23
C ALA A 87 -13.41 -11.10 -11.10
N SER A 88 -13.74 -10.83 -9.84
CA SER A 88 -13.22 -11.61 -8.70
C SER A 88 -13.63 -13.08 -8.78
N ILE A 89 -14.87 -13.38 -9.14
CA ILE A 89 -15.33 -14.77 -9.31
C ILE A 89 -14.58 -15.46 -10.44
N LEU A 90 -14.44 -14.81 -11.61
CA LEU A 90 -13.69 -15.38 -12.72
C LEU A 90 -12.21 -15.59 -12.36
N ALA A 91 -11.61 -14.66 -11.68
CA ALA A 91 -10.20 -14.78 -11.29
C ALA A 91 -9.96 -15.88 -10.25
N LEU A 92 -10.76 -15.89 -9.18
CA LEU A 92 -10.47 -16.67 -7.98
C LEU A 92 -11.17 -18.03 -7.96
N VAL A 93 -12.39 -18.12 -8.51
CA VAL A 93 -13.15 -19.37 -8.54
C VAL A 93 -12.88 -20.16 -9.82
N SER A 94 -12.76 -19.49 -10.98
CA SER A 94 -12.43 -20.14 -12.26
C SER A 94 -10.93 -20.25 -12.51
N GLY A 95 -10.08 -19.67 -11.64
CA GLY A 95 -8.64 -19.77 -11.73
C GLY A 95 -7.99 -18.96 -12.86
N ASP A 96 -8.66 -17.94 -13.40
CA ASP A 96 -8.06 -17.09 -14.45
C ASP A 96 -7.12 -16.01 -13.88
N ARG A 97 -5.88 -16.40 -13.66
CA ARG A 97 -4.83 -15.53 -13.10
C ARG A 97 -4.55 -14.27 -13.92
N ARG A 98 -4.83 -14.28 -15.24
CA ARG A 98 -4.62 -13.10 -16.10
C ARG A 98 -5.40 -11.88 -15.62
N ILE A 99 -6.55 -12.11 -14.96
CA ILE A 99 -7.37 -11.04 -14.40
C ILE A 99 -6.71 -10.43 -13.16
N LEU A 100 -6.10 -11.25 -12.30
CA LEU A 100 -5.33 -10.79 -11.13
C LEU A 100 -4.12 -9.98 -11.58
N ASP A 101 -3.36 -10.50 -12.55
CA ASP A 101 -2.18 -9.83 -13.10
C ASP A 101 -2.53 -8.49 -13.74
N ALA A 102 -3.62 -8.44 -14.52
CA ALA A 102 -4.11 -7.21 -15.13
C ALA A 102 -4.53 -6.18 -14.06
N HIS A 103 -5.20 -6.64 -13.00
CA HIS A 103 -5.59 -5.77 -11.88
C HIS A 103 -4.36 -5.18 -11.17
N LEU A 104 -3.38 -6.02 -10.84
CA LEU A 104 -2.14 -5.58 -10.21
C LEU A 104 -1.38 -4.58 -11.10
N ALA A 105 -1.28 -4.85 -12.39
CA ALA A 105 -0.63 -3.95 -13.35
C ALA A 105 -1.36 -2.59 -13.42
N ALA A 106 -2.69 -2.59 -13.43
CA ALA A 106 -3.50 -1.37 -13.43
C ALA A 106 -3.30 -0.55 -12.15
N VAL A 107 -3.28 -1.20 -10.98
CA VAL A 107 -3.04 -0.52 -9.69
C VAL A 107 -1.62 0.05 -9.64
N ARG A 108 -0.61 -0.72 -10.03
CA ARG A 108 0.79 -0.23 -10.10
C ARG A 108 0.91 0.99 -11.00
N SER A 109 0.31 0.95 -12.19
CA SER A 109 0.33 2.09 -13.11
C SER A 109 -0.40 3.32 -12.53
N THR A 110 -1.56 3.12 -11.90
CA THR A 110 -2.33 4.19 -11.27
C THR A 110 -1.55 4.83 -10.12
N MET A 111 -0.97 4.02 -9.26
CA MET A 111 -0.16 4.53 -8.14
C MET A 111 1.04 5.33 -8.64
N ALA A 112 1.82 4.78 -9.56
CA ALA A 112 3.04 5.42 -10.03
C ALA A 112 2.79 6.67 -10.89
N GLN A 113 1.81 6.64 -11.81
CA GLN A 113 1.64 7.72 -12.79
C GLN A 113 0.63 8.79 -12.36
N ILE A 114 -0.32 8.44 -11.52
CA ILE A 114 -1.37 9.35 -11.09
C ILE A 114 -1.16 9.74 -9.63
N VAL A 115 -1.21 8.78 -8.71
CA VAL A 115 -1.19 9.09 -7.27
C VAL A 115 0.15 9.73 -6.89
N GLU A 116 1.25 9.08 -7.20
CA GLU A 116 2.59 9.57 -6.86
C GLU A 116 2.94 10.86 -7.58
N LYS A 117 2.79 10.91 -8.91
CA LYS A 117 3.24 12.07 -9.70
C LYS A 117 2.35 13.30 -9.59
N GLN A 118 1.04 13.13 -9.33
CA GLN A 118 0.10 14.22 -9.38
C GLN A 118 -0.47 14.63 -8.02
N PHE A 119 -0.45 13.72 -7.02
CA PHE A 119 -1.10 13.95 -5.73
C PHE A 119 -0.19 13.78 -4.52
N ALA A 120 1.06 13.32 -4.70
CA ALA A 120 2.01 13.22 -3.60
C ALA A 120 2.43 14.63 -3.12
N GLU A 121 2.14 14.92 -1.87
CA GLU A 121 2.45 16.18 -1.23
C GLU A 121 3.11 15.94 0.13
N ALA A 122 4.09 16.75 0.47
CA ALA A 122 4.71 16.78 1.80
C ALA A 122 4.74 18.19 2.35
N ARG A 123 4.74 18.31 3.68
CA ARG A 123 4.92 19.59 4.38
C ARG A 123 6.34 19.68 4.91
N ASN A 124 7.05 20.70 4.47
CA ASN A 124 8.37 21.00 4.98
C ASN A 124 8.31 22.31 5.79
N TYR A 125 8.28 22.20 7.10
CA TYR A 125 8.18 23.35 8.00
C TYR A 125 9.47 24.18 8.07
N GLU A 126 10.60 23.66 7.61
CA GLU A 126 11.86 24.40 7.54
C GLU A 126 11.92 25.32 6.30
N ARG A 127 11.37 24.88 5.18
CA ARG A 127 11.35 25.63 3.92
C ARG A 127 10.14 26.54 3.78
N SER A 128 8.99 26.11 4.29
CA SER A 128 7.73 26.85 4.21
C SER A 128 7.40 27.45 5.58
N ARG A 129 7.39 28.78 5.67
CA ARG A 129 7.03 29.51 6.91
C ARG A 129 5.63 29.15 7.44
N ASN A 130 4.73 28.66 6.60
CA ASN A 130 3.35 28.33 6.94
C ASN A 130 3.04 26.83 6.86
N GLY A 131 4.04 25.96 6.58
CA GLY A 131 3.82 24.53 6.40
C GLY A 131 2.86 24.20 5.25
N GLU A 132 2.86 25.02 4.19
CA GLU A 132 2.05 24.72 3.00
C GLU A 132 2.56 23.44 2.33
N PRO A 133 1.65 22.57 1.84
CA PRO A 133 2.05 21.34 1.18
C PRO A 133 2.71 21.65 -0.17
N GLU A 134 3.83 20.99 -0.42
CA GLU A 134 4.54 21.03 -1.69
C GLU A 134 4.37 19.68 -2.40
N ARG A 135 4.15 19.71 -3.71
CA ARG A 135 4.11 18.48 -4.52
C ARG A 135 5.50 17.89 -4.64
N THR A 136 5.65 16.66 -4.19
CA THR A 136 6.93 15.95 -4.22
C THR A 136 7.06 15.03 -5.42
N GLY A 137 5.96 14.48 -5.92
CA GLY A 137 5.97 13.44 -6.93
C GLY A 137 6.69 12.17 -6.45
N ASN A 138 6.79 11.99 -5.15
CA ASN A 138 7.58 10.97 -4.49
C ASN A 138 6.81 10.38 -3.31
N LEU A 139 6.60 9.05 -3.33
CA LEU A 139 5.94 8.30 -2.27
C LEU A 139 6.73 7.05 -1.87
N VAL A 140 6.56 6.66 -0.61
CA VAL A 140 6.88 5.33 -0.13
C VAL A 140 5.56 4.59 0.06
N TYR A 141 5.34 3.48 -0.62
CA TYR A 141 4.15 2.70 -0.40
C TYR A 141 4.40 1.19 -0.56
N ALA A 142 3.55 0.40 0.08
CA ALA A 142 3.52 -1.04 -0.03
C ALA A 142 2.21 -1.48 -0.69
N LEU A 143 2.29 -2.46 -1.60
CA LEU A 143 1.13 -3.07 -2.25
C LEU A 143 0.90 -4.45 -1.66
N PHE A 144 -0.32 -4.71 -1.17
CA PHE A 144 -0.75 -6.01 -0.64
C PHE A 144 -1.96 -6.48 -1.43
N ALA A 145 -1.86 -7.65 -2.06
CA ALA A 145 -2.95 -8.26 -2.79
C ALA A 145 -3.73 -9.20 -1.86
N HIS A 146 -5.04 -9.02 -1.80
CA HIS A 146 -5.96 -9.85 -1.03
C HIS A 146 -7.05 -10.43 -1.93
N ASP A 147 -7.52 -11.62 -1.59
CA ASP A 147 -8.47 -12.40 -2.41
C ASP A 147 -9.85 -12.58 -1.77
N THR A 148 -10.00 -12.22 -0.49
CA THR A 148 -11.25 -12.40 0.25
C THR A 148 -11.81 -11.12 0.82
N SER A 149 -13.14 -11.05 0.95
CA SER A 149 -13.82 -10.07 1.79
C SER A 149 -13.79 -10.52 3.26
N ARG A 150 -14.21 -9.64 4.18
CA ARG A 150 -14.40 -9.98 5.61
C ARG A 150 -15.40 -11.13 5.84
N ALA A 151 -16.28 -11.40 4.88
CA ALA A 151 -17.22 -12.51 4.91
C ALA A 151 -16.67 -13.77 4.22
N LEU A 152 -15.38 -13.80 3.88
CA LEU A 152 -14.68 -14.86 3.15
C LEU A 152 -15.24 -15.12 1.74
N ASP A 153 -15.94 -14.15 1.17
CA ASP A 153 -16.35 -14.20 -0.23
C ASP A 153 -15.17 -13.91 -1.17
N PRO A 154 -15.13 -14.50 -2.38
CA PRO A 154 -14.13 -14.14 -3.39
C PRO A 154 -14.21 -12.66 -3.73
N GLN A 155 -13.19 -11.91 -3.38
CA GLN A 155 -13.11 -10.46 -3.59
C GLN A 155 -11.66 -10.05 -3.79
N GLY A 156 -11.21 -10.05 -5.03
CA GLY A 156 -9.87 -9.56 -5.35
C GLY A 156 -9.76 -8.06 -5.11
N HIS A 157 -8.81 -7.67 -4.30
CA HIS A 157 -8.51 -6.27 -4.05
C HIS A 157 -7.04 -6.07 -3.68
N ILE A 158 -6.56 -4.85 -3.87
CA ILE A 158 -5.18 -4.48 -3.56
C ILE A 158 -5.22 -3.27 -2.65
N HIS A 159 -4.52 -3.37 -1.54
CA HIS A 159 -4.21 -2.26 -0.66
C HIS A 159 -2.91 -1.61 -1.10
N ALA A 160 -2.92 -0.29 -1.30
CA ALA A 160 -1.73 0.52 -1.45
C ALA A 160 -1.60 1.38 -0.18
N VAL A 161 -0.71 0.98 0.71
CA VAL A 161 -0.49 1.66 1.99
C VAL A 161 0.67 2.64 1.83
N VAL A 162 0.36 3.95 1.90
CA VAL A 162 1.25 5.08 1.71
C VAL A 162 1.66 5.66 3.05
#